data_a768a0629f8df697d9039050748b62ea
#
_entry.id   a768a0629f8df697d9039050748b62ea
#
_cell.length_a   1.000
_cell.length_b   1.000
_cell.length_c   1.000
_cell.angle_alpha   90.00
_cell.angle_beta   90.00
_cell.angle_gamma   90.00
#
_symmetry.space_group_name_H-M   'P 1'
#
loop_
_entity.id
_entity.type
_entity.pdbx_description
1 polymer ?
#
loop_
_entity_poly.entity_id
_entity_poly.type
_entity_poly.pdbx_seq_one_letter_code
_entity_poly.pdbx_strand_id
1 'polypeptide(L)'
;MNIYKFMMLAKEESLKSDYHKAQIGAVVVKGNKAYNEIRHCKVGKRYSPWDNSVHAERNACRKVDKEKLKGTSIFVYRETKDGMPALALPCDDCMNMIIAMGIKRVYFSTNQFPYYGEVRL
;
A
#
# COMPACT_ATOMS: atom_id res chain seq x y z
N MET A 1 -2.52 -15.79 -6.65
CA MET A 1 -2.52 -14.31 -6.64
C MET A 1 -1.32 -13.80 -7.42
N ASN A 2 -1.54 -12.82 -8.27
CA ASN A 2 -0.44 -12.22 -9.05
C ASN A 2 0.14 -11.04 -8.27
N ILE A 3 1.18 -11.30 -7.50
CA ILE A 3 1.79 -10.30 -6.60
C ILE A 3 2.33 -9.12 -7.40
N TYR A 4 2.98 -9.36 -8.52
CA TYR A 4 3.57 -8.27 -9.32
C TYR A 4 2.51 -7.36 -9.94
N LYS A 5 1.36 -7.92 -10.34
CA LYS A 5 0.25 -7.12 -10.85
C LYS A 5 -0.18 -6.07 -9.80
N PHE A 6 -0.38 -6.51 -8.57
CA PHE A 6 -0.83 -5.61 -7.50
C PHE A 6 0.27 -4.68 -7.02
N MET A 7 1.53 -5.14 -7.05
CA MET A 7 2.66 -4.25 -6.79
C MET A 7 2.75 -3.14 -7.83
N MET A 8 2.47 -3.44 -9.10
CA MET A 8 2.47 -2.42 -10.15
C MET A 8 1.34 -1.41 -9.96
N LEU A 9 0.18 -1.86 -9.47
CA LEU A 9 -0.89 -0.92 -9.12
C LEU A 9 -0.47 0.01 -7.98
N ALA A 10 0.20 -0.54 -6.96
CA ALA A 10 0.73 0.27 -5.87
C ALA A 10 1.79 1.25 -6.36
N LYS A 11 2.63 0.83 -7.31
CA LYS A 11 3.61 1.71 -7.95
C LYS A 11 2.93 2.87 -8.66
N GLU A 12 1.88 2.60 -9.44
CA GLU A 12 1.13 3.65 -10.12
C GLU A 12 0.60 4.68 -9.14
N GLU A 13 0.08 4.22 -7.99
CA GLU A 13 -0.40 5.14 -6.96
C GLU A 13 0.74 5.90 -6.29
N SER A 14 1.91 5.28 -6.14
CA SER A 14 3.07 5.98 -5.57
C SER A 14 3.50 7.17 -6.41
N LEU A 15 3.38 7.05 -7.73
CA LEU A 15 3.76 8.13 -8.65
C LEU A 15 2.81 9.33 -8.58
N LYS A 16 1.63 9.15 -8.01
CA LYS A 16 0.67 10.24 -7.79
C LYS A 16 0.89 10.97 -6.47
N SER A 17 1.83 10.51 -5.65
CA SER A 17 2.10 11.14 -4.36
C SER A 17 2.77 12.49 -4.55
N ASP A 18 2.31 13.48 -3.80
CA ASP A 18 2.90 14.81 -3.77
C ASP A 18 3.87 15.00 -2.61
N TYR A 19 4.16 13.93 -1.86
CA TYR A 19 5.10 13.98 -0.76
C TYR A 19 6.52 13.79 -1.26
N HIS A 20 7.31 14.86 -1.22
CA HIS A 20 8.64 14.91 -1.86
C HIS A 20 9.67 13.95 -1.26
N LYS A 21 9.56 13.66 0.03
CA LYS A 21 10.56 12.86 0.73
C LYS A 21 10.43 11.37 0.47
N ALA A 22 9.20 10.90 0.19
CA ALA A 22 8.95 9.50 -0.09
C ALA A 22 7.63 9.35 -0.82
N GLN A 23 7.71 8.84 -2.05
CA GLN A 23 6.51 8.53 -2.82
C GLN A 23 6.12 7.09 -2.54
N ILE A 24 5.03 6.92 -1.82
CA ILE A 24 4.54 5.60 -1.41
C ILE A 24 3.11 5.44 -1.93
N GLY A 25 2.82 4.27 -2.49
CA GLY A 25 1.48 3.90 -2.91
C GLY A 25 1.03 2.64 -2.20
N ALA A 26 -0.27 2.50 -2.00
CA ALA A 26 -0.85 1.32 -1.38
C ALA A 26 -2.14 0.91 -2.07
N VAL A 27 -2.36 -0.39 -2.17
CA VAL A 27 -3.56 -0.98 -2.77
C VAL A 27 -4.08 -2.07 -1.86
N VAL A 28 -5.38 -2.00 -1.54
CA VAL A 28 -6.05 -3.06 -0.78
C VAL A 28 -6.66 -4.06 -1.77
N VAL A 29 -6.38 -5.33 -1.57
CA VAL A 29 -6.79 -6.41 -2.46
C VAL A 29 -7.58 -7.45 -1.69
N LYS A 30 -8.71 -7.86 -2.21
CA LYS A 30 -9.48 -8.97 -1.67
C LYS A 30 -9.50 -10.11 -2.69
N GLY A 31 -9.00 -11.28 -2.26
CA GLY A 31 -8.81 -12.39 -3.19
C GLY A 31 -7.80 -12.01 -4.26
N ASN A 32 -8.21 -12.02 -5.51
CA ASN A 32 -7.37 -11.67 -6.66
C ASN A 32 -7.77 -10.34 -7.30
N LYS A 33 -8.53 -9.50 -6.61
CA LYS A 33 -9.02 -8.25 -7.16
C LYS A 33 -8.71 -7.08 -6.26
N ALA A 34 -8.17 -6.02 -6.83
CA ALA A 34 -8.04 -4.75 -6.15
C ALA A 34 -9.42 -4.11 -6.02
N TYR A 35 -9.67 -3.44 -4.90
CA TYR A 35 -10.96 -2.82 -4.65
C TYR A 35 -11.30 -1.73 -5.67
N ASN A 36 -10.31 -1.04 -6.21
CA ASN A 36 -10.55 -0.02 -7.22
C ASN A 36 -11.17 -0.58 -8.50
N GLU A 37 -10.95 -1.88 -8.81
CA GLU A 37 -11.51 -2.52 -10.00
C GLU A 37 -13.00 -2.77 -9.87
N ILE A 38 -13.54 -2.76 -8.67
CA ILE A 38 -14.97 -2.96 -8.41
C ILE A 38 -15.65 -1.65 -8.04
N ARG A 39 -15.16 -0.55 -8.57
CA ARG A 39 -15.64 0.82 -8.35
C ARG A 39 -15.47 1.34 -6.92
N HIS A 40 -14.93 0.57 -6.04
CA HIS A 40 -14.63 1.00 -4.70
C HIS A 40 -13.15 1.33 -4.64
N CYS A 41 -12.72 2.30 -5.44
CA CYS A 41 -11.31 2.66 -5.55
C CYS A 41 -10.65 2.70 -4.18
N LYS A 42 -9.76 1.76 -3.94
CA LYS A 42 -9.13 1.58 -2.64
C LYS A 42 -7.62 1.65 -2.79
N VAL A 43 -7.18 2.46 -3.72
CA VAL A 43 -5.77 2.80 -3.85
C VAL A 43 -5.53 4.07 -3.08
N GLY A 44 -4.38 4.13 -2.44
CA GLY A 44 -3.98 5.28 -1.67
C GLY A 44 -2.59 5.72 -2.03
N LYS A 45 -2.36 6.99 -2.00
CA LYS A 45 -1.04 7.58 -2.16
C LYS A 45 -0.69 8.34 -0.89
N ARG A 46 0.59 8.46 -0.62
CA ARG A 46 1.05 9.35 0.43
C ARG A 46 1.07 10.76 -0.10
N TYR A 47 0.40 11.67 0.60
CA TYR A 47 0.45 13.09 0.25
C TYR A 47 0.72 13.91 1.51
N SER A 48 1.22 15.11 1.30
CA SER A 48 1.56 16.00 2.40
C SER A 48 0.86 17.34 2.22
N PRO A 49 -0.23 17.58 2.93
CA PRO A 49 -0.66 18.95 3.15
C PRO A 49 0.22 19.50 4.26
N TRP A 50 1.11 20.42 3.94
CA TRP A 50 2.04 21.07 4.88
C TRP A 50 3.07 20.08 5.46
N ASP A 51 3.23 20.09 6.77
CA ASP A 51 4.21 19.25 7.46
C ASP A 51 3.70 17.85 7.78
N ASN A 52 2.38 17.64 7.66
CA ASN A 52 1.77 16.36 7.98
C ASN A 52 1.46 15.60 6.70
N SER A 53 2.06 14.43 6.56
CA SER A 53 1.72 13.55 5.45
C SER A 53 0.70 12.51 5.88
N VAL A 54 -0.20 12.17 4.97
CA VAL A 54 -1.09 11.02 5.15
C VAL A 54 -0.41 9.82 4.53
N HIS A 55 -0.15 8.79 5.33
CA HIS A 55 0.50 7.59 4.85
C HIS A 55 -0.41 6.86 3.86
N ALA A 56 0.19 6.29 2.82
CA ALA A 56 -0.55 5.62 1.76
C ALA A 56 -1.43 4.51 2.30
N GLU A 57 -0.95 3.75 3.28
CA GLU A 57 -1.68 2.66 3.90
C GLU A 57 -2.97 3.16 4.54
N ARG A 58 -2.90 4.24 5.29
CA ARG A 58 -4.09 4.84 5.90
C ARG A 58 -5.04 5.38 4.85
N ASN A 59 -4.49 6.03 3.82
CA ASN A 59 -5.30 6.58 2.74
C ASN A 59 -6.05 5.48 1.99
N ALA A 60 -5.39 4.36 1.71
CA ALA A 60 -6.03 3.21 1.06
C ALA A 60 -7.10 2.58 1.94
N CYS A 61 -6.79 2.35 3.21
CA CYS A 61 -7.69 1.66 4.12
C CYS A 61 -8.95 2.47 4.44
N ARG A 62 -8.85 3.78 4.61
CA ARG A 62 -10.03 4.60 4.94
C ARG A 62 -11.02 4.74 3.80
N LYS A 63 -10.63 4.36 2.59
CA LYS A 63 -11.54 4.33 1.43
C LYS A 63 -12.33 3.03 1.37
N VAL A 64 -12.09 2.11 2.28
CA VAL A 64 -12.76 0.81 2.35
C VAL A 64 -13.57 0.74 3.64
N ASP A 65 -14.79 0.22 3.56
CA ASP A 65 -15.58 -0.03 4.76
C ASP A 65 -14.83 -0.99 5.68
N LYS A 66 -14.83 -0.70 6.98
CA LYS A 66 -14.06 -1.49 7.96
C LYS A 66 -14.34 -2.98 7.90
N GLU A 67 -15.60 -3.34 7.67
CA GLU A 67 -16.00 -4.74 7.59
C GLU A 67 -15.41 -5.46 6.39
N LYS A 68 -15.17 -4.73 5.31
CA LYS A 68 -14.62 -5.30 4.08
C LYS A 68 -13.11 -5.46 4.14
N LEU A 69 -12.44 -4.82 5.09
CA LEU A 69 -11.00 -4.94 5.24
C LEU A 69 -10.57 -6.27 5.82
N LYS A 70 -11.43 -6.93 6.58
CA LYS A 70 -11.09 -8.22 7.17
C LYS A 70 -10.76 -9.26 6.10
N GLY A 71 -9.63 -9.91 6.27
CA GLY A 71 -9.20 -10.95 5.35
C GLY A 71 -8.60 -10.46 4.05
N THR A 72 -8.41 -9.17 3.89
CA THR A 72 -7.78 -8.59 2.70
C THR A 72 -6.26 -8.64 2.80
N SER A 73 -5.60 -8.29 1.70
CA SER A 73 -4.16 -8.05 1.65
C SER A 73 -3.93 -6.60 1.28
N ILE A 74 -2.82 -6.04 1.75
CA ILE A 74 -2.41 -4.69 1.36
C ILE A 74 -1.05 -4.77 0.69
N PHE A 75 -0.90 -4.08 -0.43
CA PHE A 75 0.35 -3.98 -1.19
C PHE A 75 0.86 -2.56 -1.05
N VAL A 76 2.11 -2.41 -0.64
CA VAL A 76 2.74 -1.11 -0.42
C VAL A 76 4.00 -1.02 -1.25
N TYR A 77 4.14 0.05 -2.02
CA TYR A 77 5.28 0.25 -2.91
C TYR A 77 5.91 1.61 -2.67
N ARG A 78 7.23 1.61 -2.69
CA ARG A 78 8.03 2.82 -2.62
C ARG A 78 9.15 2.75 -3.66
N GLU A 79 9.49 3.89 -4.22
CA GLU A 79 10.52 4.00 -5.23
C GLU A 79 11.52 5.06 -4.83
N THR A 80 12.80 4.84 -5.18
CA THR A 80 13.84 5.86 -5.02
C THR A 80 13.69 6.89 -6.13
N LYS A 81 14.43 8.01 -6.03
CA LYS A 81 14.46 9.03 -7.07
C LYS A 81 14.92 8.48 -8.41
N ASP A 82 15.73 7.44 -8.40
CA ASP A 82 16.27 6.80 -9.59
C ASP A 82 15.32 5.78 -10.21
N GLY A 83 14.14 5.61 -9.64
CA GLY A 83 13.15 4.69 -10.16
C GLY A 83 13.33 3.25 -9.70
N MET A 84 14.16 2.99 -8.70
CA MET A 84 14.39 1.65 -8.17
C MET A 84 13.44 1.35 -7.02
N PRO A 85 12.92 0.10 -6.91
CA PRO A 85 12.14 -0.26 -5.75
C PRO A 85 12.93 -0.08 -4.46
N ALA A 86 12.27 0.41 -3.42
CA ALA A 86 12.85 0.61 -2.10
C ALA A 86 11.99 -0.04 -1.03
N LEU A 87 12.54 -0.22 0.16
CA LEU A 87 11.83 -0.86 1.26
C LEU A 87 10.60 -0.04 1.65
N ALA A 88 9.43 -0.68 1.59
CA ALA A 88 8.14 -0.06 1.88
C ALA A 88 7.41 -0.74 3.04
N LEU A 89 8.13 -1.35 3.98
CA LEU A 89 7.50 -1.95 5.15
C LEU A 89 6.75 -0.86 5.93
N PRO A 90 5.45 -1.05 6.25
CA PRO A 90 4.71 -0.06 7.01
C PRO A 90 5.38 0.27 8.35
N CYS A 91 5.29 1.53 8.77
CA CYS A 91 5.77 1.93 10.08
C CYS A 91 4.91 1.27 11.17
N ASP A 92 5.38 1.33 12.43
CA ASP A 92 4.69 0.67 13.53
C ASP A 92 3.24 1.14 13.69
N ASP A 93 2.97 2.42 13.53
CA ASP A 93 1.61 2.95 13.62
C ASP A 93 0.70 2.39 12.53
N CYS A 94 1.18 2.37 11.29
CA CYS A 94 0.42 1.81 10.17
C CYS A 94 0.25 0.30 10.33
N MET A 95 1.29 -0.41 10.80
CA MET A 95 1.20 -1.85 11.02
C MET A 95 0.17 -2.18 12.09
N ASN A 96 0.15 -1.43 13.19
CA ASN A 96 -0.85 -1.62 14.24
C ASN A 96 -2.27 -1.39 13.72
N MET A 97 -2.46 -0.38 12.89
CA MET A 97 -3.74 -0.12 12.24
C MET A 97 -4.15 -1.29 11.33
N ILE A 98 -3.22 -1.78 10.53
CA ILE A 98 -3.45 -2.89 9.60
C ILE A 98 -3.89 -4.14 10.37
N ILE A 99 -3.20 -4.45 11.46
CA ILE A 99 -3.55 -5.58 12.33
C ILE A 99 -4.95 -5.39 12.92
N ALA A 100 -5.24 -4.21 13.43
CA ALA A 100 -6.52 -3.90 14.07
C ALA A 100 -7.68 -4.01 13.07
N MET A 101 -7.45 -3.75 11.80
CA MET A 101 -8.48 -3.83 10.75
C MET A 101 -8.68 -5.24 10.22
N GLY A 102 -7.90 -6.22 10.67
CA GLY A 102 -8.06 -7.61 10.27
C GLY A 102 -7.49 -7.94 8.90
N ILE A 103 -6.62 -7.11 8.36
CA ILE A 103 -5.89 -7.40 7.13
C ILE A 103 -4.95 -8.57 7.41
N LYS A 104 -4.94 -9.57 6.53
CA LYS A 104 -4.21 -10.81 6.75
C LYS A 104 -2.76 -10.77 6.31
N ARG A 105 -2.46 -10.06 5.24
CA ARG A 105 -1.13 -10.07 4.63
C ARG A 105 -0.73 -8.67 4.21
N VAL A 106 0.54 -8.39 4.41
CA VAL A 106 1.17 -7.16 3.93
C VAL A 106 2.26 -7.55 2.95
N TYR A 107 2.15 -7.07 1.73
CA TYR A 107 3.21 -7.18 0.73
C TYR A 107 3.85 -5.81 0.58
N PHE A 108 5.16 -5.76 0.58
CA PHE A 108 5.88 -4.49 0.52
C PHE A 108 7.07 -4.60 -0.42
N SER A 109 7.39 -3.52 -1.12
CA SER A 109 8.54 -3.50 -2.01
C SER A 109 9.85 -3.55 -1.24
N THR A 110 10.87 -4.10 -1.88
CA THR A 110 12.24 -4.13 -1.37
C THR A 110 13.21 -3.79 -2.48
N ASN A 111 14.47 -3.55 -2.13
CA ASN A 111 15.52 -3.24 -3.08
C ASN A 111 16.32 -4.47 -3.54
N GLN A 112 15.89 -5.66 -3.16
CA GLN A 112 16.56 -6.91 -3.54
C GLN A 112 15.57 -7.88 -4.16
N PHE A 113 16.01 -8.61 -5.18
CA PHE A 113 15.19 -9.63 -5.82
C PHE A 113 14.61 -10.58 -4.78
N PRO A 114 13.32 -10.93 -4.84
CA PRO A 114 12.31 -10.66 -5.90
C PRO A 114 11.61 -9.31 -5.80
N TYR A 115 12.16 -8.36 -5.09
CA TYR A 115 11.70 -6.97 -4.95
C TYR A 115 10.40 -6.81 -4.17
N TYR A 116 10.04 -7.82 -3.41
CA TYR A 116 8.94 -7.72 -2.43
C TYR A 116 9.19 -8.65 -1.25
N GLY A 117 8.57 -8.29 -0.13
CA GLY A 117 8.48 -9.16 1.05
C GLY A 117 7.02 -9.33 1.45
N GLU A 118 6.77 -10.32 2.29
CA GLU A 118 5.43 -10.62 2.78
C GLU A 118 5.44 -10.78 4.28
N VAL A 119 4.45 -10.16 4.95
CA VAL A 119 4.19 -10.38 6.37
C VAL A 119 2.78 -10.97 6.49
N ARG A 120 2.68 -12.11 7.14
CA ARG A 120 1.39 -12.73 7.47
C ARG A 120 0.99 -12.35 8.88
N LEU A 121 -0.20 -11.84 9.01
CA LEU A 121 -0.70 -11.36 10.31
C LEU A 121 -1.67 -12.34 10.96
#